data_a858705ddaa5151e04705966b7a12067
#
_entry.id   a858705ddaa5151e04705966b7a12067
#
_cell.length_a   1.000
_cell.length_b   1.000
_cell.length_c   1.000
_cell.angle_alpha   90.00
_cell.angle_beta   90.00
_cell.angle_gamma   90.00
#
_symmetry.space_group_name_H-M   'P 1'
#
loop_
_entity.id
_entity.type
_entity.pdbx_description
1 polymer ?
#
loop_
_entity_poly.entity_id
_entity_poly.type
_entity_poly.pdbx_seq_one_letter_code
_entity_poly.pdbx_strand_id
1 'polypeptide(L)'
;VLGPGGAFGASGVFGAVGGSAGLFGSTLANGFASAAAAGFAAGGIQGGNIESAVYGAFSAVAFYGVGQSANLLADTYGTAFWGSGSPGRVVLHGAAGCASASVAGGSCGHGAVSAAFAEAVGPNVSSATGGNKVAEFVGAVVAGGGAARLADGRFANGAATGVLSCLLDALSRETRLRLI
;
A
#
# COMPACT_ATOMS: atom_id res chain seq x y z
N VAL A 1 -2.77 12.81 -12.85
CA VAL A 1 -3.78 12.78 -11.79
C VAL A 1 -3.21 12.12 -10.52
N LEU A 2 -2.33 11.13 -10.65
CA LEU A 2 -1.71 10.36 -9.56
C LEU A 2 -0.25 10.75 -9.27
N GLY A 3 0.30 11.75 -9.96
CA GLY A 3 1.67 12.25 -9.71
C GLY A 3 1.76 13.14 -8.46
N PRO A 4 2.99 13.52 -8.03
CA PRO A 4 3.22 14.35 -6.84
C PRO A 4 2.45 15.67 -6.83
N GLY A 5 2.15 16.24 -8.01
CA GLY A 5 1.33 17.45 -8.19
C GLY A 5 -0.13 17.18 -8.60
N GLY A 6 -0.57 15.91 -8.66
CA GLY A 6 -1.95 15.56 -9.01
C GLY A 6 -2.91 15.67 -7.83
N ALA A 7 -4.23 15.58 -8.10
CA ALA A 7 -5.28 15.70 -7.09
C ALA A 7 -5.12 14.71 -5.92
N PHE A 8 -4.47 13.57 -6.14
CA PHE A 8 -4.18 12.53 -5.15
C PHE A 8 -2.69 12.44 -4.79
N GLY A 9 -1.85 13.37 -5.24
CA GLY A 9 -0.43 13.44 -4.89
C GLY A 9 -0.16 14.23 -3.62
N ALA A 10 1.13 14.36 -3.26
CA ALA A 10 1.59 15.07 -2.06
C ALA A 10 1.13 16.53 -1.98
N SER A 11 0.89 17.18 -3.11
CA SER A 11 0.37 18.55 -3.22
C SER A 11 -1.16 18.60 -3.40
N GLY A 12 -1.83 17.46 -3.52
CA GLY A 12 -3.28 17.36 -3.68
C GLY A 12 -4.02 17.22 -2.35
N VAL A 13 -5.28 16.77 -2.40
CA VAL A 13 -6.17 16.62 -1.23
C VAL A 13 -5.51 15.77 -0.13
N PHE A 14 -4.79 14.71 -0.49
CA PHE A 14 -4.10 13.85 0.49
C PHE A 14 -2.84 14.46 1.06
N GLY A 15 -2.12 15.27 0.28
CA GLY A 15 -0.99 16.05 0.77
C GLY A 15 -1.43 17.15 1.75
N ALA A 16 -2.59 17.76 1.52
CA ALA A 16 -3.16 18.73 2.44
C ALA A 16 -3.60 18.09 3.78
N VAL A 17 -4.09 16.85 3.74
CA VAL A 17 -4.48 16.09 4.94
C VAL A 17 -3.25 15.51 5.65
N GLY A 18 -2.19 15.15 4.91
CA GLY A 18 -1.00 14.46 5.42
C GLY A 18 0.26 15.30 5.57
N GLY A 19 0.21 16.60 5.34
CA GLY A 19 1.37 17.48 5.45
C GLY A 19 1.89 17.66 6.89
N SER A 20 3.14 18.18 7.03
CA SER A 20 3.78 18.40 8.33
C SER A 20 3.04 19.36 9.26
N ALA A 21 2.17 20.20 8.71
CA ALA A 21 1.26 21.10 9.43
C ALA A 21 -0.19 20.60 9.45
N GLY A 22 -0.40 19.30 9.17
CA GLY A 22 -1.73 18.75 8.99
C GLY A 22 -2.53 18.62 10.29
N LEU A 23 -3.75 18.12 10.13
CA LEU A 23 -4.82 18.06 11.16
C LEU A 23 -4.42 17.39 12.48
N PHE A 24 -3.40 16.52 12.51
CA PHE A 24 -3.07 15.69 13.68
C PHE A 24 -1.72 16.01 14.33
N GLY A 25 -1.04 17.05 13.89
CA GLY A 25 0.17 17.57 14.56
C GLY A 25 1.44 16.70 14.47
N SER A 26 1.38 15.50 13.89
CA SER A 26 2.56 14.66 13.65
C SER A 26 2.55 14.09 12.23
N THR A 27 3.73 13.93 11.65
CA THR A 27 3.88 13.40 10.28
C THR A 27 3.35 11.97 10.17
N LEU A 28 3.54 11.16 11.22
CA LEU A 28 3.06 9.79 11.26
C LEU A 28 1.53 9.72 11.32
N ALA A 29 0.89 10.51 12.21
CA ALA A 29 -0.56 10.54 12.33
C ALA A 29 -1.22 11.07 11.04
N ASN A 30 -0.62 12.08 10.41
CA ASN A 30 -1.07 12.58 9.11
C ASN A 30 -0.93 11.52 8.00
N GLY A 31 0.13 10.71 8.02
CA GLY A 31 0.31 9.60 7.09
C GLY A 31 -0.79 8.54 7.24
N PHE A 32 -1.14 8.14 8.45
CA PHE A 32 -2.26 7.23 8.71
C PHE A 32 -3.60 7.81 8.26
N ALA A 33 -3.87 9.09 8.54
CA ALA A 33 -5.09 9.76 8.10
C ALA A 33 -5.18 9.84 6.58
N SER A 34 -4.08 10.14 5.89
CA SER A 34 -4.03 10.17 4.44
C SER A 34 -4.24 8.78 3.84
N ALA A 35 -3.64 7.75 4.41
CA ALA A 35 -3.84 6.37 4.00
C ALA A 35 -5.30 5.95 4.16
N ALA A 36 -5.91 6.25 5.33
CA ALA A 36 -7.32 5.97 5.58
C ALA A 36 -8.24 6.66 4.56
N ALA A 37 -8.03 7.95 4.31
CA ALA A 37 -8.83 8.72 3.35
C ALA A 37 -8.67 8.18 1.91
N ALA A 38 -7.45 7.85 1.50
CA ALA A 38 -7.19 7.25 0.19
C ALA A 38 -7.85 5.88 0.03
N GLY A 39 -7.72 5.03 1.04
CA GLY A 39 -8.34 3.70 1.06
C GLY A 39 -9.86 3.77 1.08
N PHE A 40 -10.44 4.69 1.86
CA PHE A 40 -11.87 4.93 1.89
C PHE A 40 -12.42 5.32 0.51
N ALA A 41 -11.77 6.29 -0.14
CA ALA A 41 -12.17 6.71 -1.49
C ALA A 41 -12.03 5.58 -2.51
N ALA A 42 -10.90 4.86 -2.50
CA ALA A 42 -10.65 3.75 -3.42
C ALA A 42 -11.65 2.60 -3.21
N GLY A 43 -11.90 2.20 -1.96
CA GLY A 43 -12.86 1.16 -1.61
C GLY A 43 -14.29 1.53 -1.99
N GLY A 44 -14.68 2.79 -1.75
CA GLY A 44 -16.00 3.30 -2.12
C GLY A 44 -16.22 3.32 -3.63
N ILE A 45 -15.22 3.73 -4.42
CA ILE A 45 -15.27 3.72 -5.88
C ILE A 45 -15.38 2.28 -6.41
N GLN A 46 -14.62 1.34 -5.85
CA GLN A 46 -14.59 -0.05 -6.33
C GLN A 46 -15.84 -0.84 -5.93
N GLY A 47 -16.30 -0.69 -4.70
CA GLY A 47 -17.44 -1.45 -4.17
C GLY A 47 -18.78 -0.76 -4.32
N GLY A 48 -18.80 0.54 -4.61
CA GLY A 48 -20.03 1.32 -4.80
C GLY A 48 -20.85 1.54 -3.53
N ASN A 49 -20.29 1.25 -2.35
CA ASN A 49 -20.99 1.37 -1.06
C ASN A 49 -20.05 1.75 0.09
N ILE A 50 -20.64 2.19 1.20
CA ILE A 50 -19.91 2.66 2.38
C ILE A 50 -19.11 1.54 3.06
N GLU A 51 -19.60 0.32 3.02
CA GLU A 51 -18.94 -0.84 3.63
C GLU A 51 -17.59 -1.12 2.94
N SER A 52 -17.58 -1.14 1.62
CA SER A 52 -16.36 -1.25 0.81
C SER A 52 -15.40 -0.08 1.05
N ALA A 53 -15.94 1.13 1.26
CA ALA A 53 -15.12 2.28 1.61
C ALA A 53 -14.42 2.09 2.96
N VAL A 54 -15.12 1.60 3.98
CA VAL A 54 -14.55 1.31 5.31
C VAL A 54 -13.49 0.21 5.21
N TYR A 55 -13.74 -0.86 4.47
CA TYR A 55 -12.75 -1.92 4.24
C TYR A 55 -11.51 -1.41 3.51
N GLY A 56 -11.70 -0.52 2.54
CA GLY A 56 -10.59 0.15 1.85
C GLY A 56 -9.75 1.00 2.79
N ALA A 57 -10.39 1.77 3.68
CA ALA A 57 -9.68 2.55 4.70
C ALA A 57 -8.87 1.67 5.66
N PHE A 58 -9.47 0.59 6.17
CA PHE A 58 -8.79 -0.37 7.02
C PHE A 58 -7.55 -0.97 6.33
N SER A 59 -7.73 -1.46 5.10
CA SER A 59 -6.64 -2.05 4.32
C SER A 59 -5.49 -1.05 4.11
N ALA A 60 -5.80 0.18 3.74
CA ALA A 60 -4.81 1.22 3.52
C ALA A 60 -4.01 1.54 4.79
N VAL A 61 -4.69 1.65 5.95
CA VAL A 61 -4.04 1.86 7.25
C VAL A 61 -3.14 0.69 7.62
N ALA A 62 -3.60 -0.55 7.41
CA ALA A 62 -2.82 -1.75 7.68
C ALA A 62 -1.53 -1.80 6.85
N PHE A 63 -1.61 -1.57 5.54
CA PHE A 63 -0.44 -1.55 4.66
C PHE A 63 0.51 -0.39 4.94
N TYR A 64 -0.02 0.80 5.23
CA TYR A 64 0.80 1.93 5.65
C TYR A 64 1.57 1.62 6.94
N GLY A 65 0.88 1.06 7.94
CA GLY A 65 1.49 0.66 9.21
C GLY A 65 2.59 -0.38 9.03
N VAL A 66 2.37 -1.38 8.19
CA VAL A 66 3.39 -2.38 7.82
C VAL A 66 4.60 -1.72 7.17
N GLY A 67 4.38 -0.79 6.23
CA GLY A 67 5.46 -0.04 5.59
C GLY A 67 6.32 0.73 6.61
N GLN A 68 5.69 1.44 7.55
CA GLN A 68 6.40 2.15 8.61
C GLN A 68 7.16 1.21 9.55
N SER A 69 6.53 0.13 9.99
CA SER A 69 7.16 -0.87 10.85
C SER A 69 8.37 -1.53 10.18
N ALA A 70 8.24 -1.92 8.92
CA ALA A 70 9.33 -2.50 8.15
C ALA A 70 10.51 -1.53 7.97
N ASN A 71 10.23 -0.24 7.75
CA ASN A 71 11.27 0.79 7.68
C ASN A 71 12.03 0.92 9.02
N LEU A 72 11.33 0.99 10.15
CA LEU A 72 11.95 1.02 11.49
C LEU A 72 12.79 -0.21 11.75
N LEU A 73 12.32 -1.40 11.40
CA LEU A 73 13.06 -2.65 11.54
C LEU A 73 14.28 -2.68 10.62
N ALA A 74 14.18 -2.16 9.40
CA ALA A 74 15.30 -2.05 8.47
C ALA A 74 16.40 -1.10 9.00
N ASP A 75 16.00 0.01 9.62
CA ASP A 75 16.94 0.96 10.23
C ASP A 75 17.62 0.39 11.46
N THR A 76 16.93 -0.45 12.23
CA THR A 76 17.43 -1.02 13.48
C THR A 76 18.23 -2.30 13.26
N TYR A 77 17.74 -3.19 12.40
CA TYR A 77 18.26 -4.56 12.24
C TYR A 77 18.85 -4.83 10.85
N GLY A 78 18.82 -3.84 9.96
CA GLY A 78 19.40 -3.92 8.61
C GLY A 78 18.41 -4.26 7.50
N THR A 79 18.75 -3.80 6.31
CA THR A 79 17.89 -3.90 5.12
C THR A 79 17.88 -5.30 4.49
N ALA A 80 18.83 -6.15 4.80
CA ALA A 80 18.92 -7.50 4.22
C ALA A 80 17.66 -8.34 4.49
N PHE A 81 17.04 -8.19 5.67
CA PHE A 81 15.84 -8.92 6.05
C PHE A 81 14.58 -8.05 6.05
N TRP A 82 14.69 -6.74 6.27
CA TRP A 82 13.56 -5.82 6.40
C TRP A 82 13.43 -4.78 5.28
N GLY A 83 14.36 -4.77 4.32
CA GLY A 83 14.31 -3.89 3.17
C GLY A 83 13.18 -4.24 2.19
N SER A 84 12.97 -3.40 1.19
CA SER A 84 11.94 -3.63 0.17
C SER A 84 12.19 -4.93 -0.60
N GLY A 85 11.16 -5.75 -0.74
CA GLY A 85 11.25 -7.07 -1.38
C GLY A 85 11.93 -8.17 -0.56
N SER A 86 12.40 -7.86 0.65
CA SER A 86 13.09 -8.84 1.51
C SER A 86 12.13 -9.74 2.26
N PRO A 87 12.56 -10.92 2.76
CA PRO A 87 11.69 -11.92 3.36
C PRO A 87 10.82 -11.39 4.51
N GLY A 88 11.39 -10.62 5.42
CA GLY A 88 10.67 -10.08 6.58
C GLY A 88 9.54 -9.13 6.16
N ARG A 89 9.83 -8.24 5.21
CA ARG A 89 8.83 -7.28 4.69
C ARG A 89 7.74 -8.00 3.89
N VAL A 90 8.11 -8.99 3.09
CA VAL A 90 7.15 -9.84 2.35
C VAL A 90 6.18 -10.54 3.31
N VAL A 91 6.67 -11.09 4.43
CA VAL A 91 5.81 -11.73 5.44
C VAL A 91 4.87 -10.72 6.11
N LEU A 92 5.36 -9.53 6.46
CA LEU A 92 4.51 -8.47 7.03
C LEU A 92 3.39 -8.04 6.06
N HIS A 93 3.72 -7.86 4.78
CA HIS A 93 2.71 -7.54 3.76
C HIS A 93 1.71 -8.68 3.57
N GLY A 94 2.16 -9.92 3.59
CA GLY A 94 1.28 -11.09 3.60
C GLY A 94 0.31 -11.10 4.78
N ALA A 95 0.78 -10.81 5.98
CA ALA A 95 -0.06 -10.71 7.18
C ALA A 95 -1.11 -9.58 7.07
N ALA A 96 -0.70 -8.40 6.58
CA ALA A 96 -1.63 -7.31 6.34
C ALA A 96 -2.67 -7.66 5.27
N GLY A 97 -2.26 -8.32 4.19
CA GLY A 97 -3.15 -8.79 3.14
C GLY A 97 -4.17 -9.82 3.64
N CYS A 98 -3.73 -10.77 4.50
CA CYS A 98 -4.61 -11.71 5.18
C CYS A 98 -5.66 -10.98 6.02
N ALA A 99 -5.23 -10.09 6.91
CA ALA A 99 -6.12 -9.34 7.78
C ALA A 99 -7.13 -8.50 6.96
N SER A 100 -6.65 -7.80 5.94
CA SER A 100 -7.49 -6.98 5.06
C SER A 100 -8.54 -7.80 4.31
N ALA A 101 -8.15 -8.95 3.77
CA ALA A 101 -9.07 -9.86 3.08
C ALA A 101 -10.11 -10.43 4.04
N SER A 102 -9.70 -10.85 5.25
CA SER A 102 -10.61 -11.40 6.26
C SER A 102 -11.66 -10.38 6.73
N VAL A 103 -11.25 -9.13 6.97
CA VAL A 103 -12.17 -8.05 7.35
C VAL A 103 -13.19 -7.76 6.24
N ALA A 104 -12.77 -7.87 4.98
CA ALA A 104 -13.65 -7.72 3.82
C ALA A 104 -14.48 -8.97 3.49
N GLY A 105 -14.53 -9.99 4.36
CA GLY A 105 -15.27 -11.23 4.13
C GLY A 105 -14.65 -12.15 3.07
N GLY A 106 -13.40 -11.91 2.69
CA GLY A 106 -12.64 -12.69 1.71
C GLY A 106 -11.74 -13.76 2.35
N SER A 107 -10.94 -14.41 1.51
CA SER A 107 -10.00 -15.45 1.97
C SER A 107 -8.69 -14.82 2.46
N CYS A 108 -8.31 -15.09 3.69
CA CYS A 108 -7.01 -14.73 4.25
C CYS A 108 -5.86 -15.20 3.36
N GLY A 109 -5.91 -16.46 2.89
CA GLY A 109 -4.86 -17.01 2.03
C GLY A 109 -4.68 -16.23 0.73
N HIS A 110 -5.77 -15.87 0.06
CA HIS A 110 -5.72 -15.08 -1.17
C HIS A 110 -5.14 -13.69 -0.91
N GLY A 111 -5.57 -13.01 0.16
CA GLY A 111 -5.04 -11.71 0.55
C GLY A 111 -3.56 -11.78 0.91
N ALA A 112 -3.16 -12.79 1.67
CA ALA A 112 -1.76 -13.00 2.07
C ALA A 112 -0.84 -13.20 0.85
N VAL A 113 -1.20 -14.14 -0.03
CA VAL A 113 -0.39 -14.45 -1.23
C VAL A 113 -0.28 -13.24 -2.15
N SER A 114 -1.41 -12.53 -2.40
CA SER A 114 -1.42 -11.35 -3.27
C SER A 114 -0.52 -10.23 -2.74
N ALA A 115 -0.61 -9.93 -1.45
CA ALA A 115 0.19 -8.86 -0.84
C ALA A 115 1.67 -9.22 -0.71
N ALA A 116 1.98 -10.46 -0.32
CA ALA A 116 3.35 -10.96 -0.24
C ALA A 116 4.02 -10.97 -1.61
N PHE A 117 3.32 -11.43 -2.65
CA PHE A 117 3.84 -11.45 -4.01
C PHE A 117 4.06 -10.04 -4.56
N ALA A 118 3.12 -9.12 -4.31
CA ALA A 118 3.26 -7.73 -4.74
C ALA A 118 4.51 -7.06 -4.12
N GLU A 119 4.78 -7.30 -2.83
CA GLU A 119 5.97 -6.80 -2.15
C GLU A 119 7.26 -7.45 -2.68
N ALA A 120 7.24 -8.77 -2.93
CA ALA A 120 8.41 -9.49 -3.44
C ALA A 120 8.82 -9.05 -4.85
N VAL A 121 7.85 -8.74 -5.71
CA VAL A 121 8.06 -8.38 -7.12
C VAL A 121 8.24 -6.87 -7.31
N GLY A 122 7.66 -6.06 -6.43
CA GLY A 122 7.62 -4.59 -6.53
C GLY A 122 8.99 -3.94 -6.81
N PRO A 123 10.07 -4.27 -6.08
CA PRO A 123 11.40 -3.71 -6.33
C PRO A 123 11.95 -4.03 -7.72
N ASN A 124 11.68 -5.25 -8.22
CA ASN A 124 12.12 -5.65 -9.57
C ASN A 124 11.35 -4.90 -10.66
N VAL A 125 10.05 -4.68 -10.45
CA VAL A 125 9.23 -3.86 -11.37
C VAL A 125 9.74 -2.42 -11.36
N SER A 126 10.00 -1.84 -10.19
CA SER A 126 10.53 -0.48 -10.07
C SER A 126 11.88 -0.32 -10.78
N SER A 127 12.77 -1.30 -10.61
CA SER A 127 14.09 -1.31 -11.28
C SER A 127 13.95 -1.46 -12.80
N ALA A 128 13.09 -2.37 -13.27
CA ALA A 128 12.86 -2.63 -14.69
C ALA A 128 12.21 -1.45 -15.41
N THR A 129 11.42 -0.65 -14.69
CA THR A 129 10.69 0.51 -15.25
C THR A 129 11.48 1.82 -15.15
N GLY A 130 12.71 1.78 -14.62
CA GLY A 130 13.53 2.97 -14.43
C GLY A 130 12.89 4.05 -13.54
N GLY A 131 12.01 3.66 -12.62
CA GLY A 131 11.27 4.57 -11.75
C GLY A 131 10.06 5.24 -12.41
N ASN A 132 9.63 4.77 -13.57
CA ASN A 132 8.40 5.25 -14.21
C ASN A 132 7.18 4.85 -13.38
N LYS A 133 6.54 5.84 -12.74
CA LYS A 133 5.42 5.61 -11.81
C LYS A 133 4.19 4.96 -12.43
N VAL A 134 3.94 5.23 -13.71
CA VAL A 134 2.82 4.58 -14.44
C VAL A 134 3.12 3.09 -14.65
N ALA A 135 4.34 2.78 -15.04
CA ALA A 135 4.75 1.38 -15.25
C ALA A 135 4.84 0.61 -13.91
N GLU A 136 5.30 1.24 -12.83
CA GLU A 136 5.25 0.67 -11.48
C GLU A 136 3.81 0.35 -11.06
N PHE A 137 2.89 1.29 -11.29
CA PHE A 137 1.46 1.10 -11.01
C PHE A 137 0.86 -0.07 -11.81
N VAL A 138 1.13 -0.12 -13.12
CA VAL A 138 0.67 -1.23 -13.98
C VAL A 138 1.29 -2.56 -13.51
N GLY A 139 2.56 -2.56 -13.15
CA GLY A 139 3.24 -3.73 -12.57
C GLY A 139 2.58 -4.22 -11.30
N ALA A 140 2.20 -3.32 -10.39
CA ALA A 140 1.51 -3.66 -9.15
C ALA A 140 0.11 -4.25 -9.41
N VAL A 141 -0.63 -3.71 -10.39
CA VAL A 141 -1.93 -4.26 -10.85
C VAL A 141 -1.77 -5.69 -11.35
N VAL A 142 -0.80 -5.91 -12.24
CA VAL A 142 -0.56 -7.22 -12.87
C VAL A 142 -0.06 -8.23 -11.82
N ALA A 143 0.88 -7.82 -10.98
CA ALA A 143 1.44 -8.70 -9.94
C ALA A 143 0.36 -9.10 -8.92
N GLY A 144 -0.37 -8.14 -8.37
CA GLY A 144 -1.43 -8.42 -7.39
C GLY A 144 -2.58 -9.25 -7.98
N GLY A 145 -3.03 -8.87 -9.17
CA GLY A 145 -4.09 -9.60 -9.88
C GLY A 145 -3.67 -11.01 -10.28
N GLY A 146 -2.44 -11.17 -10.76
CA GLY A 146 -1.85 -12.47 -11.10
C GLY A 146 -1.71 -13.37 -9.88
N ALA A 147 -1.21 -12.86 -8.76
CA ALA A 147 -1.11 -13.58 -7.50
C ALA A 147 -2.48 -14.06 -6.99
N ALA A 148 -3.52 -13.20 -7.09
CA ALA A 148 -4.88 -13.60 -6.72
C ALA A 148 -5.41 -14.75 -7.60
N ARG A 149 -5.12 -14.71 -8.91
CA ARG A 149 -5.52 -15.81 -9.83
C ARG A 149 -4.80 -17.11 -9.52
N LEU A 150 -3.52 -17.05 -9.18
CA LEU A 150 -2.74 -18.23 -8.75
C LEU A 150 -3.28 -18.84 -7.45
N ALA A 151 -3.94 -18.05 -6.62
CA ALA A 151 -4.59 -18.47 -5.38
C ALA A 151 -6.10 -18.74 -5.55
N ASP A 152 -6.58 -19.02 -6.76
CA ASP A 152 -7.99 -19.22 -7.10
C ASP A 152 -8.92 -18.02 -6.76
N GLY A 153 -8.33 -16.86 -6.58
CA GLY A 153 -9.03 -15.62 -6.29
C GLY A 153 -9.45 -14.84 -7.56
N ARG A 154 -10.13 -13.73 -7.34
CA ARG A 154 -10.53 -12.81 -8.43
C ARG A 154 -9.38 -11.86 -8.72
N PHE A 155 -9.00 -11.74 -10.01
CA PHE A 155 -7.94 -10.81 -10.47
C PHE A 155 -8.17 -9.38 -9.95
N ALA A 156 -9.40 -8.88 -10.03
CA ALA A 156 -9.74 -7.53 -9.58
C ALA A 156 -9.39 -7.27 -8.11
N ASN A 157 -9.65 -8.23 -7.23
CA ASN A 157 -9.36 -8.09 -5.80
C ASN A 157 -7.85 -8.03 -5.54
N GLY A 158 -7.08 -8.90 -6.19
CA GLY A 158 -5.63 -8.90 -6.07
C GLY A 158 -4.98 -7.67 -6.71
N ALA A 159 -5.49 -7.23 -7.86
CA ALA A 159 -5.05 -6.01 -8.52
C ALA A 159 -5.25 -4.78 -7.63
N ALA A 160 -6.42 -4.65 -7.00
CA ALA A 160 -6.71 -3.60 -6.04
C ALA A 160 -5.74 -3.61 -4.84
N THR A 161 -5.49 -4.79 -4.28
CA THR A 161 -4.53 -4.98 -3.18
C THR A 161 -3.12 -4.60 -3.60
N GLY A 162 -2.67 -5.02 -4.78
CA GLY A 162 -1.36 -4.66 -5.34
C GLY A 162 -1.19 -3.15 -5.53
N VAL A 163 -2.20 -2.49 -6.05
CA VAL A 163 -2.22 -1.02 -6.21
C VAL A 163 -2.13 -0.32 -4.86
N LEU A 164 -2.95 -0.71 -3.89
CA LEU A 164 -2.93 -0.12 -2.56
C LEU A 164 -1.57 -0.31 -1.89
N SER A 165 -0.99 -1.50 -1.96
CA SER A 165 0.35 -1.77 -1.44
C SER A 165 1.39 -0.84 -2.07
N CYS A 166 1.40 -0.70 -3.40
CA CYS A 166 2.33 0.16 -4.13
C CYS A 166 2.17 1.65 -3.76
N LEU A 167 0.94 2.14 -3.70
CA LEU A 167 0.66 3.54 -3.37
C LEU A 167 1.06 3.87 -1.93
N LEU A 168 0.76 2.98 -1.00
CA LEU A 168 1.01 3.21 0.43
C LEU A 168 2.49 3.06 0.77
N ASP A 169 3.21 2.18 0.09
CA ASP A 169 4.66 2.10 0.21
C ASP A 169 5.35 3.37 -0.34
N ALA A 170 4.84 3.93 -1.43
CA ALA A 170 5.31 5.22 -1.95
C ALA A 170 5.07 6.37 -0.95
N LEU A 171 3.88 6.43 -0.33
CA LEU A 171 3.56 7.40 0.72
C LEU A 171 4.45 7.23 1.97
N SER A 172 4.70 5.99 2.37
CA SER A 172 5.57 5.65 3.49
C SER A 172 7.00 6.15 3.27
N ARG A 173 7.55 5.98 2.07
CA ARG A 173 8.89 6.47 1.70
C ARG A 173 8.96 7.99 1.69
N GLU A 174 7.94 8.67 1.17
CA GLU A 174 7.91 10.13 1.13
C GLU A 174 7.81 10.74 2.54
N THR A 175 7.03 10.12 3.43
CA THR A 175 6.94 10.53 4.84
C THR A 175 8.30 10.46 5.53
N ARG A 176 9.06 9.38 5.27
CA ARG A 176 10.41 9.21 5.82
C ARG A 176 11.39 10.29 5.36
N LEU A 177 11.38 10.64 4.07
CA LEU A 177 12.26 11.68 3.53
C LEU A 177 12.00 13.07 4.12
N ARG A 178 10.82 13.32 4.69
CA ARG A 178 10.47 14.59 5.34
C ARG A 178 10.82 14.62 6.83
N LEU A 179 11.20 13.49 7.41
CA LEU A 179 11.58 13.37 8.84
C LEU A 179 13.10 13.47 9.07
N ILE A 180 13.89 13.48 7.99
CA ILE A 180 15.35 13.65 7.99
C ILE A 180 15.69 15.06 7.56
#